data_11574d91b8645d993113791ad50c98b8
#
_entry.id   11574d91b8645d993113791ad50c98b8
#
_cell.length_a   1.000
_cell.length_b   1.000
_cell.length_c   1.000
_cell.angle_alpha   90.00
_cell.angle_beta   90.00
_cell.angle_gamma   90.00
#
_symmetry.space_group_name_H-M   'P 1'
#
loop_
_entity.id
_entity.type
_entity.pdbx_description
1 polymer ?
#
loop_
_entity_poly.entity_id
_entity_poly.type
_entity_poly.pdbx_seq_one_letter_code
_entity_poly.pdbx_strand_id
1 'polypeptide(L)'
;MTDSTDTIDWFRHTAPYINSHRGTTVVVGLRCGAASDENFINVVHDLALMHSLGVRLVVVHEQNTFNSQPLTPIGVNQAVADTLAERTHIEQMFSMGLPNSPLHNARLRVISGNFITARPLGVIDGVDRSGRGLVRHVDVAGMTHALDGAAICLVSTLGHSPAGEVFTLDALDVMGAVSRSLGADKLIIMSDFDGIESRDGKLQRQLTVDAARQVLETADQGQKEALMLACDACDSGVPRSHLISYALDGGLLKELYTHDGIGTLISPDEYEQIKGAEAHDLAGILELIRPLQQAGILAD
;
A
#
# COMPACT_ATOMS: atom_id res chain seq x y z
N MET A 1 -30.80 8.41 -9.39
CA MET A 1 -30.57 7.48 -10.50
C MET A 1 -29.45 8.09 -11.31
N THR A 2 -28.19 7.70 -11.06
CA THR A 2 -27.06 8.02 -11.93
C THR A 2 -27.35 7.40 -13.29
N ASP A 3 -27.22 8.18 -14.33
CA ASP A 3 -27.53 7.76 -15.70
C ASP A 3 -26.61 6.56 -16.04
N SER A 4 -27.17 5.50 -16.60
CA SER A 4 -26.40 4.30 -16.96
C SER A 4 -25.27 4.62 -17.96
N THR A 5 -25.39 5.71 -18.69
CA THR A 5 -24.40 6.23 -19.62
C THR A 5 -23.15 6.72 -18.88
N ASP A 6 -23.31 7.48 -17.77
CA ASP A 6 -22.20 7.99 -16.96
C ASP A 6 -21.36 6.86 -16.36
N THR A 7 -22.02 5.77 -15.92
CA THR A 7 -21.33 4.59 -15.37
C THR A 7 -20.49 3.86 -16.43
N ILE A 8 -21.01 3.71 -17.65
CA ILE A 8 -20.32 3.05 -18.75
C ILE A 8 -19.11 3.90 -19.20
N ASP A 9 -19.29 5.21 -19.29
CA ASP A 9 -18.22 6.11 -19.69
C ASP A 9 -17.13 6.18 -18.63
N TRP A 10 -17.47 6.22 -17.34
CA TRP A 10 -16.52 6.09 -16.26
C TRP A 10 -15.71 4.80 -16.38
N PHE A 11 -16.35 3.65 -16.61
CA PHE A 11 -15.67 2.37 -16.74
C PHE A 11 -14.71 2.34 -17.95
N ARG A 12 -15.09 2.97 -19.06
CA ARG A 12 -14.21 3.09 -20.25
C ARG A 12 -12.98 3.95 -19.93
N HIS A 13 -13.15 5.07 -19.22
CA HIS A 13 -12.05 5.95 -18.83
C HIS A 13 -11.10 5.30 -17.80
N THR A 14 -11.56 4.27 -17.10
CA THR A 14 -10.74 3.49 -16.17
C THR A 14 -9.82 2.46 -16.88
N ALA A 15 -10.10 2.09 -18.13
CA ALA A 15 -9.35 1.07 -18.86
C ALA A 15 -7.83 1.31 -18.95
N PRO A 16 -7.30 2.53 -19.18
CA PRO A 16 -5.86 2.79 -19.17
C PRO A 16 -5.21 2.46 -17.82
N TYR A 17 -5.87 2.78 -16.71
CA TYR A 17 -5.40 2.49 -15.35
C TYR A 17 -5.39 0.99 -15.08
N ILE A 18 -6.46 0.26 -15.50
CA ILE A 18 -6.51 -1.21 -15.39
C ILE A 18 -5.31 -1.84 -16.13
N ASN A 19 -5.02 -1.37 -17.32
CA ASN A 19 -3.90 -1.89 -18.11
C ASN A 19 -2.54 -1.56 -17.47
N SER A 20 -2.38 -0.37 -16.88
CA SER A 20 -1.14 0.05 -16.23
C SER A 20 -0.87 -0.70 -14.92
N HIS A 21 -1.92 -1.19 -14.24
CA HIS A 21 -1.78 -1.88 -12.97
C HIS A 21 -1.76 -3.42 -13.11
N ARG A 22 -2.18 -3.94 -14.24
CA ARG A 22 -2.19 -5.39 -14.47
C ARG A 22 -0.79 -5.98 -14.42
N GLY A 23 -0.60 -7.01 -13.59
CA GLY A 23 0.67 -7.69 -13.39
C GLY A 23 1.64 -6.97 -12.45
N THR A 24 1.32 -5.74 -12.01
CA THR A 24 2.14 -5.03 -11.05
C THR A 24 2.01 -5.62 -9.65
N THR A 25 3.09 -5.53 -8.87
CA THR A 25 3.11 -5.94 -7.46
C THR A 25 2.83 -4.73 -6.59
N VAL A 26 1.74 -4.79 -5.83
CA VAL A 26 1.30 -3.72 -4.92
C VAL A 26 1.32 -4.24 -3.49
N VAL A 27 2.04 -3.54 -2.63
CA VAL A 27 2.04 -3.78 -1.18
C VAL A 27 1.05 -2.81 -0.55
N VAL A 28 0.06 -3.35 0.17
CA VAL A 28 -0.94 -2.56 0.89
C VAL A 28 -0.74 -2.77 2.38
N GLY A 29 -0.38 -1.71 3.08
CA GLY A 29 -0.24 -1.69 4.52
C GLY A 29 -1.52 -1.21 5.19
N LEU A 30 -2.14 -2.09 5.96
CA LEU A 30 -3.29 -1.76 6.82
C LEU A 30 -2.75 -1.31 8.18
N ARG A 31 -2.78 0.01 8.44
CA ARG A 31 -2.39 0.56 9.73
C ARG A 31 -3.38 0.17 10.82
N CYS A 32 -2.95 0.30 12.05
CA CYS A 32 -3.73 0.02 13.24
C CYS A 32 -5.16 0.60 13.14
N GLY A 33 -6.15 -0.24 13.47
CA GLY A 33 -7.56 0.12 13.41
C GLY A 33 -8.25 -0.21 12.07
N ALA A 34 -7.50 -0.32 10.97
CA ALA A 34 -8.07 -0.54 9.65
C ALA A 34 -8.96 -1.80 9.59
N ALA A 35 -8.50 -2.93 10.15
CA ALA A 35 -9.25 -4.18 10.14
C ALA A 35 -10.49 -4.17 11.07
N SER A 36 -10.60 -3.18 11.96
CA SER A 36 -11.72 -2.98 12.89
C SER A 36 -12.65 -1.84 12.47
N ASP A 37 -12.32 -1.13 11.39
CA ASP A 37 -13.12 -0.02 10.88
C ASP A 37 -14.40 -0.53 10.20
N GLU A 38 -15.48 0.24 10.29
CA GLU A 38 -16.77 -0.11 9.66
C GLU A 38 -16.66 -0.22 8.14
N ASN A 39 -15.73 0.52 7.52
CA ASN A 39 -15.47 0.49 6.09
C ASN A 39 -14.59 -0.68 5.64
N PHE A 40 -14.05 -1.50 6.57
CA PHE A 40 -13.10 -2.57 6.21
C PHE A 40 -13.65 -3.56 5.19
N ILE A 41 -14.96 -3.85 5.23
CA ILE A 41 -15.61 -4.70 4.23
C ILE A 41 -15.44 -4.14 2.80
N ASN A 42 -15.54 -2.82 2.64
CA ASN A 42 -15.36 -2.16 1.34
C ASN A 42 -13.88 -2.19 0.92
N VAL A 43 -12.94 -2.01 1.85
CA VAL A 43 -11.50 -2.19 1.58
C VAL A 43 -11.22 -3.60 1.06
N VAL A 44 -11.81 -4.63 1.66
CA VAL A 44 -11.69 -6.02 1.18
C VAL A 44 -12.29 -6.19 -0.23
N HIS A 45 -13.45 -5.56 -0.51
CA HIS A 45 -14.04 -5.57 -1.85
C HIS A 45 -13.13 -4.88 -2.89
N ASP A 46 -12.52 -3.75 -2.54
CA ASP A 46 -11.58 -3.04 -3.40
C ASP A 46 -10.34 -3.91 -3.70
N LEU A 47 -9.74 -4.51 -2.67
CA LEU A 47 -8.60 -5.42 -2.83
C LEU A 47 -8.94 -6.63 -3.70
N ALA A 48 -10.13 -7.22 -3.50
CA ALA A 48 -10.60 -8.34 -4.30
C ALA A 48 -10.80 -7.95 -5.77
N LEU A 49 -11.33 -6.76 -6.04
CA LEU A 49 -11.48 -6.24 -7.39
C LEU A 49 -10.11 -5.97 -8.04
N MET A 50 -9.19 -5.34 -7.32
CA MET A 50 -7.81 -5.14 -7.80
C MET A 50 -7.15 -6.48 -8.17
N HIS A 51 -7.26 -7.48 -7.31
CA HIS A 51 -6.76 -8.83 -7.58
C HIS A 51 -7.40 -9.45 -8.83
N SER A 52 -8.72 -9.31 -8.98
CA SER A 52 -9.46 -9.80 -10.15
C SER A 52 -9.07 -9.09 -11.45
N LEU A 53 -8.61 -7.84 -11.37
CA LEU A 53 -8.08 -7.06 -12.48
C LEU A 53 -6.61 -7.41 -12.81
N GLY A 54 -6.01 -8.32 -12.05
CA GLY A 54 -4.68 -8.87 -12.30
C GLY A 54 -3.55 -8.18 -11.53
N VAL A 55 -3.85 -7.42 -10.48
CA VAL A 55 -2.84 -6.87 -9.57
C VAL A 55 -2.33 -7.98 -8.65
N ARG A 56 -1.03 -8.05 -8.44
CA ARG A 56 -0.36 -8.98 -7.51
C ARG A 56 -0.30 -8.32 -6.12
N LEU A 57 -1.12 -8.81 -5.18
CA LEU A 57 -1.33 -8.14 -3.90
C LEU A 57 -0.57 -8.78 -2.76
N VAL A 58 0.12 -7.95 -2.00
CA VAL A 58 0.65 -8.26 -0.68
C VAL A 58 -0.02 -7.34 0.33
N VAL A 59 -0.68 -7.89 1.32
CA VAL A 59 -1.35 -7.13 2.38
C VAL A 59 -0.56 -7.33 3.67
N VAL A 60 -0.07 -6.23 4.26
CA VAL A 60 0.59 -6.23 5.57
C VAL A 60 -0.37 -5.62 6.56
N HIS A 61 -0.70 -6.32 7.65
CA HIS A 61 -1.60 -5.79 8.67
C HIS A 61 -0.88 -5.44 9.96
N GLU A 62 -1.27 -4.33 10.57
CA GLU A 62 -0.72 -3.81 11.81
C GLU A 62 -1.70 -4.03 12.96
N GLN A 63 -1.31 -4.88 13.90
CA GLN A 63 -1.99 -5.02 15.16
C GLN A 63 -1.46 -3.99 16.18
N ASN A 64 -2.36 -3.37 16.94
CA ASN A 64 -2.12 -2.25 17.87
C ASN A 64 -1.20 -2.54 19.07
N THR A 65 -0.19 -3.37 18.92
CA THR A 65 0.69 -3.75 20.03
C THR A 65 2.08 -3.13 19.99
N PHE A 66 2.43 -2.41 18.92
CA PHE A 66 3.76 -1.84 18.83
C PHE A 66 3.83 -0.46 19.51
N ASN A 67 3.80 -0.45 20.84
CA ASN A 67 4.30 0.69 21.61
C ASN A 67 5.78 0.45 21.95
N SER A 68 6.57 1.50 22.11
CA SER A 68 8.00 1.43 22.40
C SER A 68 8.38 0.80 23.75
N GLN A 69 7.42 0.22 24.47
CA GLN A 69 7.64 -0.39 25.80
C GLN A 69 8.16 -1.82 25.70
N PRO A 70 9.03 -2.27 26.61
CA PRO A 70 9.46 -3.67 26.69
C PRO A 70 8.26 -4.59 26.88
N LEU A 71 8.23 -5.71 26.17
CA LEU A 71 7.20 -6.73 26.38
C LEU A 71 7.67 -7.72 27.45
N THR A 72 6.81 -7.98 28.43
CA THR A 72 6.98 -9.15 29.29
C THR A 72 6.72 -10.43 28.49
N PRO A 73 7.19 -11.61 28.91
CA PRO A 73 6.87 -12.88 28.23
C PRO A 73 5.37 -13.10 28.03
N ILE A 74 4.54 -12.70 29.00
CA ILE A 74 3.07 -12.74 28.88
C ILE A 74 2.59 -11.76 27.83
N GLY A 75 3.16 -10.55 27.80
CA GLY A 75 2.83 -9.53 26.80
C GLY A 75 3.18 -9.96 25.37
N VAL A 76 4.29 -10.70 25.19
CA VAL A 76 4.65 -11.26 23.86
C VAL A 76 3.58 -12.26 23.42
N ASN A 77 3.19 -13.21 24.29
CA ASN A 77 2.18 -14.21 23.95
C ASN A 77 0.82 -13.56 23.63
N GLN A 78 0.45 -12.51 24.37
CA GLN A 78 -0.78 -11.77 24.07
C GLN A 78 -0.69 -11.05 22.72
N ALA A 79 0.40 -10.35 22.44
CA ALA A 79 0.60 -9.69 21.17
C ALA A 79 0.57 -10.66 19.97
N VAL A 80 1.15 -11.85 20.14
CA VAL A 80 1.08 -12.90 19.11
C VAL A 80 -0.37 -13.36 18.94
N ALA A 81 -1.10 -13.61 20.03
CA ALA A 81 -2.49 -14.06 19.97
C ALA A 81 -3.39 -13.02 19.28
N ASP A 82 -3.23 -11.74 19.61
CA ASP A 82 -4.00 -10.64 19.03
C ASP A 82 -3.70 -10.48 17.53
N THR A 83 -2.44 -10.57 17.14
CA THR A 83 -2.02 -10.52 15.73
C THR A 83 -2.60 -11.70 14.92
N LEU A 84 -2.61 -12.90 15.50
CA LEU A 84 -3.18 -14.07 14.86
C LEU A 84 -4.71 -13.99 14.77
N ALA A 85 -5.38 -13.43 15.77
CA ALA A 85 -6.82 -13.19 15.74
C ALA A 85 -7.20 -12.20 14.63
N GLU A 86 -6.48 -11.08 14.49
CA GLU A 86 -6.70 -10.11 13.43
C GLU A 86 -6.43 -10.72 12.04
N ARG A 87 -5.33 -11.47 11.88
CA ARG A 87 -5.07 -12.22 10.64
C ARG A 87 -6.24 -13.11 10.26
N THR A 88 -6.74 -13.90 11.22
CA THR A 88 -7.88 -14.79 10.99
C THR A 88 -9.13 -14.02 10.60
N HIS A 89 -9.37 -12.86 11.21
CA HIS A 89 -10.48 -11.98 10.84
C HIS A 89 -10.34 -11.50 9.38
N ILE A 90 -9.16 -11.03 8.98
CA ILE A 90 -8.89 -10.61 7.58
C ILE A 90 -9.09 -11.78 6.62
N GLU A 91 -8.58 -12.97 6.93
CA GLU A 91 -8.77 -14.18 6.12
C GLU A 91 -10.26 -14.55 5.99
N GLN A 92 -11.04 -14.39 7.06
CA GLN A 92 -12.50 -14.59 7.04
C GLN A 92 -13.18 -13.60 6.08
N MET A 93 -12.80 -12.32 6.13
CA MET A 93 -13.36 -11.29 5.27
C MET A 93 -13.09 -11.59 3.78
N PHE A 94 -11.88 -12.01 3.42
CA PHE A 94 -11.55 -12.44 2.05
C PHE A 94 -12.24 -13.73 1.64
N SER A 95 -12.67 -14.56 2.59
CA SER A 95 -13.37 -15.83 2.32
C SER A 95 -14.87 -15.66 2.13
N MET A 96 -15.42 -14.48 2.33
CA MET A 96 -16.83 -14.20 2.08
C MET A 96 -17.14 -14.30 0.59
N GLY A 97 -18.30 -14.82 0.25
CA GLY A 97 -18.69 -15.03 -1.15
C GLY A 97 -20.20 -15.21 -1.30
N LEU A 98 -20.98 -14.46 -0.52
CA LEU A 98 -22.44 -14.51 -0.60
C LEU A 98 -22.92 -14.16 -2.01
N PRO A 99 -24.03 -14.80 -2.50
CA PRO A 99 -24.52 -14.63 -3.87
C PRO A 99 -24.76 -13.18 -4.32
N ASN A 100 -25.02 -12.26 -3.39
CA ASN A 100 -25.30 -10.85 -3.68
C ASN A 100 -24.15 -9.93 -3.24
N SER A 101 -22.95 -10.47 -2.98
CA SER A 101 -21.78 -9.67 -2.60
C SER A 101 -20.85 -9.43 -3.79
N PRO A 102 -20.03 -8.36 -3.78
CA PRO A 102 -19.00 -8.13 -4.79
C PRO A 102 -17.98 -9.29 -4.88
N LEU A 103 -17.84 -10.10 -3.82
CA LEU A 103 -16.95 -11.27 -3.76
C LEU A 103 -17.57 -12.55 -4.32
N HIS A 104 -18.81 -12.49 -4.82
CA HIS A 104 -19.46 -13.68 -5.38
C HIS A 104 -18.64 -14.27 -6.52
N ASN A 105 -18.28 -15.57 -6.42
CA ASN A 105 -17.42 -16.28 -7.38
C ASN A 105 -15.97 -15.76 -7.50
N ALA A 106 -15.51 -14.86 -6.66
CA ALA A 106 -14.14 -14.32 -6.75
C ALA A 106 -13.05 -15.38 -6.48
N ARG A 107 -13.36 -16.44 -5.71
CA ARG A 107 -12.44 -17.56 -5.37
C ARG A 107 -11.06 -17.08 -4.94
N LEU A 108 -11.02 -16.06 -4.10
CA LEU A 108 -9.79 -15.50 -3.61
C LEU A 108 -9.02 -16.53 -2.77
N ARG A 109 -7.74 -16.67 -3.06
CA ARG A 109 -6.82 -17.46 -2.24
C ARG A 109 -5.95 -16.50 -1.46
N VAL A 110 -5.99 -16.59 -0.13
CA VAL A 110 -5.09 -15.86 0.76
C VAL A 110 -4.08 -16.84 1.32
N ILE A 111 -2.81 -16.50 1.28
CA ILE A 111 -1.71 -17.28 1.86
C ILE A 111 -1.02 -16.42 2.89
N SER A 112 -1.00 -16.92 4.13
CA SER A 112 -0.24 -16.35 5.24
C SER A 112 0.77 -17.38 5.74
N GLY A 113 1.87 -16.92 6.36
CA GLY A 113 2.90 -17.84 6.84
C GLY A 113 4.13 -17.11 7.39
N ASN A 114 5.22 -17.86 7.51
CA ASN A 114 6.49 -17.38 8.07
C ASN A 114 7.38 -16.69 7.02
N PHE A 115 6.81 -15.77 6.25
CA PHE A 115 7.55 -15.03 5.22
C PHE A 115 8.67 -14.13 5.77
N ILE A 116 8.60 -13.77 7.07
CA ILE A 116 9.55 -12.85 7.70
C ILE A 116 10.45 -13.60 8.68
N THR A 117 11.74 -13.62 8.39
CA THR A 117 12.76 -13.99 9.37
C THR A 117 13.14 -12.76 10.18
N ALA A 118 13.14 -12.88 11.51
CA ALA A 118 13.45 -11.80 12.43
C ALA A 118 14.77 -12.04 13.18
N ARG A 119 15.31 -10.97 13.74
CA ARG A 119 16.34 -10.97 14.77
C ARG A 119 15.87 -10.16 15.96
N PRO A 120 16.32 -10.46 17.19
CA PRO A 120 15.94 -9.67 18.35
C PRO A 120 16.35 -8.19 18.19
N LEU A 121 15.53 -7.28 18.70
CA LEU A 121 15.84 -5.85 18.76
C LEU A 121 17.00 -5.59 19.76
N GLY A 122 17.07 -6.40 20.82
CA GLY A 122 18.13 -6.32 21.83
C GLY A 122 17.93 -5.20 22.85
N VAL A 123 19.04 -4.70 23.39
CA VAL A 123 19.03 -3.61 24.38
C VAL A 123 19.23 -2.28 23.67
N ILE A 124 18.30 -1.36 23.84
CA ILE A 124 18.36 0.02 23.32
C ILE A 124 18.26 0.98 24.50
N ASP A 125 19.22 1.90 24.62
CA ASP A 125 19.30 2.89 25.71
C ASP A 125 19.25 2.26 27.11
N GLY A 126 19.88 1.07 27.26
CA GLY A 126 19.91 0.34 28.52
C GLY A 126 18.62 -0.42 28.86
N VAL A 127 17.62 -0.38 27.98
CA VAL A 127 16.33 -1.10 28.15
C VAL A 127 16.32 -2.34 27.25
N ASP A 128 16.16 -3.52 27.86
CA ASP A 128 15.96 -4.75 27.11
C ASP A 128 14.59 -4.76 26.44
N ARG A 129 14.61 -4.86 25.09
CA ARG A 129 13.41 -4.90 24.25
C ARG A 129 12.96 -6.33 23.95
N SER A 130 13.01 -7.20 24.92
CA SER A 130 12.62 -8.61 24.80
C SER A 130 11.27 -8.78 24.10
N GLY A 131 11.19 -9.78 23.20
CA GLY A 131 9.98 -10.07 22.41
C GLY A 131 9.77 -9.17 21.22
N ARG A 132 10.59 -8.12 21.06
CA ARG A 132 10.59 -7.27 19.86
C ARG A 132 11.73 -7.63 18.93
N GLY A 133 11.46 -7.55 17.65
CA GLY A 133 12.45 -7.87 16.63
C GLY A 133 12.55 -6.82 15.53
N LEU A 134 13.56 -7.03 14.70
CA LEU A 134 13.76 -6.33 13.44
C LEU A 134 13.65 -7.33 12.30
N VAL A 135 13.18 -6.88 11.15
CA VAL A 135 13.19 -7.70 9.94
C VAL A 135 14.64 -8.00 9.57
N ARG A 136 14.97 -9.29 9.43
CA ARG A 136 16.28 -9.76 8.99
C ARG A 136 16.27 -10.18 7.52
N HIS A 137 15.20 -10.85 7.11
CA HIS A 137 15.07 -11.39 5.75
C HIS A 137 13.59 -11.57 5.40
N VAL A 138 13.25 -11.32 4.15
CA VAL A 138 11.93 -11.58 3.55
C VAL A 138 12.07 -12.77 2.61
N ASP A 139 11.21 -13.78 2.73
CA ASP A 139 11.15 -14.90 1.80
C ASP A 139 10.53 -14.49 0.47
N VAL A 140 11.34 -13.84 -0.36
CA VAL A 140 10.94 -13.35 -1.69
C VAL A 140 10.50 -14.50 -2.58
N ALA A 141 11.19 -15.64 -2.53
CA ALA A 141 10.89 -16.78 -3.38
C ALA A 141 9.52 -17.38 -3.06
N GLY A 142 9.22 -17.58 -1.76
CA GLY A 142 7.93 -18.08 -1.31
C GLY A 142 6.79 -17.11 -1.63
N MET A 143 6.98 -15.81 -1.40
CA MET A 143 5.98 -14.79 -1.74
C MET A 143 5.74 -14.71 -3.26
N THR A 144 6.80 -14.71 -4.06
CA THR A 144 6.68 -14.68 -5.53
C THR A 144 5.93 -15.90 -6.05
N HIS A 145 6.24 -17.09 -5.53
CA HIS A 145 5.53 -18.31 -5.90
C HIS A 145 4.02 -18.24 -5.57
N ALA A 146 3.67 -17.69 -4.40
CA ALA A 146 2.27 -17.48 -4.02
C ALA A 146 1.57 -16.48 -4.96
N LEU A 147 2.20 -15.35 -5.26
CA LEU A 147 1.70 -14.32 -6.18
C LEU A 147 1.55 -14.84 -7.61
N ASP A 148 2.50 -15.63 -8.11
CA ASP A 148 2.43 -16.27 -9.43
C ASP A 148 1.29 -17.33 -9.50
N GLY A 149 0.99 -17.93 -8.35
CA GLY A 149 -0.19 -18.82 -8.18
C GLY A 149 -1.52 -18.06 -8.02
N ALA A 150 -1.56 -16.77 -8.32
CA ALA A 150 -2.73 -15.90 -8.14
C ALA A 150 -3.28 -15.95 -6.70
N ALA A 151 -2.42 -15.92 -5.70
CA ALA A 151 -2.79 -15.77 -4.31
C ALA A 151 -2.46 -14.35 -3.81
N ILE A 152 -3.23 -13.87 -2.84
CA ILE A 152 -2.92 -12.69 -2.06
C ILE A 152 -2.00 -13.13 -0.92
N CYS A 153 -0.82 -12.50 -0.77
CA CYS A 153 0.04 -12.73 0.38
C CYS A 153 -0.43 -11.87 1.55
N LEU A 154 -0.82 -12.49 2.66
CA LEU A 154 -1.17 -11.79 3.90
C LEU A 154 -0.02 -11.93 4.90
N VAL A 155 0.60 -10.80 5.24
CA VAL A 155 1.79 -10.72 6.08
C VAL A 155 1.43 -10.08 7.42
N SER A 156 1.67 -10.82 8.49
CA SER A 156 1.52 -10.32 9.86
C SER A 156 2.79 -9.62 10.33
N THR A 157 2.65 -8.73 11.30
CA THR A 157 3.78 -8.08 11.99
C THR A 157 4.46 -8.99 13.01
N LEU A 158 4.65 -10.25 12.62
CA LEU A 158 5.38 -11.27 13.35
C LEU A 158 6.55 -11.80 12.53
N GLY A 159 7.67 -12.05 13.17
CA GLY A 159 8.82 -12.68 12.54
C GLY A 159 9.37 -13.80 13.41
N HIS A 160 10.02 -14.75 12.75
CA HIS A 160 10.58 -15.93 13.41
C HIS A 160 12.10 -15.92 13.33
N SER A 161 12.80 -16.23 14.44
CA SER A 161 14.23 -16.49 14.38
C SER A 161 14.52 -17.89 13.83
N PRO A 162 15.75 -18.17 13.37
CA PRO A 162 16.15 -19.53 13.00
C PRO A 162 16.07 -20.54 14.16
N ALA A 163 16.02 -20.06 15.41
CA ALA A 163 15.82 -20.89 16.60
C ALA A 163 14.34 -21.18 16.93
N GLY A 164 13.42 -20.63 16.13
CA GLY A 164 11.97 -20.82 16.32
C GLY A 164 11.33 -19.83 17.30
N GLU A 165 12.07 -18.81 17.75
CA GLU A 165 11.51 -17.75 18.58
C GLU A 165 10.62 -16.81 17.75
N VAL A 166 9.55 -16.30 18.34
CA VAL A 166 8.64 -15.35 17.70
C VAL A 166 8.88 -13.95 18.25
N PHE A 167 8.96 -12.98 17.34
CA PHE A 167 9.12 -11.57 17.65
C PHE A 167 7.98 -10.75 17.05
N THR A 168 7.53 -9.76 17.80
CA THR A 168 6.68 -8.70 17.23
C THR A 168 7.55 -7.69 16.47
N LEU A 169 7.10 -7.29 15.32
CA LEU A 169 7.82 -6.39 14.42
C LEU A 169 7.07 -5.07 14.27
N ASP A 170 7.79 -4.01 13.98
CA ASP A 170 7.19 -2.76 13.55
C ASP A 170 6.53 -2.94 12.18
N ALA A 171 5.30 -2.45 12.04
CA ALA A 171 4.55 -2.61 10.80
C ALA A 171 5.17 -1.87 9.63
N LEU A 172 5.69 -0.66 9.89
CA LEU A 172 6.33 0.15 8.86
C LEU A 172 7.65 -0.50 8.39
N ASP A 173 8.42 -1.10 9.33
CA ASP A 173 9.60 -1.89 8.99
C ASP A 173 9.24 -3.09 8.09
N VAL A 174 8.15 -3.80 8.41
CA VAL A 174 7.68 -4.94 7.60
C VAL A 174 7.21 -4.46 6.22
N MET A 175 6.38 -3.42 6.14
CA MET A 175 5.90 -2.84 4.88
C MET A 175 7.07 -2.40 4.00
N GLY A 176 8.02 -1.67 4.56
CA GLY A 176 9.23 -1.22 3.85
C GLY A 176 10.11 -2.37 3.39
N ALA A 177 10.38 -3.35 4.26
CA ALA A 177 11.21 -4.50 3.93
C ALA A 177 10.58 -5.37 2.82
N VAL A 178 9.27 -5.62 2.91
CA VAL A 178 8.53 -6.39 1.90
C VAL A 178 8.50 -5.66 0.56
N SER A 179 8.19 -4.36 0.55
CA SER A 179 8.13 -3.55 -0.67
C SER A 179 9.47 -3.52 -1.40
N ARG A 180 10.56 -3.26 -0.67
CA ARG A 180 11.92 -3.25 -1.24
C ARG A 180 12.36 -4.62 -1.73
N SER A 181 12.13 -5.66 -0.94
CA SER A 181 12.60 -7.01 -1.27
C SER A 181 11.90 -7.61 -2.48
N LEU A 182 10.63 -7.31 -2.67
CA LEU A 182 9.85 -7.75 -3.83
C LEU A 182 10.03 -6.85 -5.06
N GLY A 183 10.68 -5.68 -4.93
CA GLY A 183 10.69 -4.67 -5.97
C GLY A 183 9.27 -4.23 -6.33
N ALA A 184 8.48 -3.90 -5.31
CA ALA A 184 7.08 -3.54 -5.50
C ALA A 184 6.93 -2.30 -6.40
N ASP A 185 5.95 -2.32 -7.30
CA ASP A 185 5.63 -1.19 -8.16
C ASP A 185 4.95 -0.06 -7.39
N LYS A 186 4.26 -0.41 -6.30
CA LYS A 186 3.58 0.54 -5.41
C LYS A 186 3.57 0.07 -3.97
N LEU A 187 3.70 1.03 -3.06
CA LEU A 187 3.37 0.88 -1.64
C LEU A 187 2.17 1.76 -1.33
N ILE A 188 1.12 1.20 -0.76
CA ILE A 188 -0.06 1.94 -0.30
C ILE A 188 -0.14 1.78 1.21
N ILE A 189 -0.15 2.89 1.93
CA ILE A 189 -0.27 2.94 3.39
C ILE A 189 -1.67 3.46 3.71
N MET A 190 -2.53 2.58 4.21
CA MET A 190 -3.88 2.92 4.64
C MET A 190 -3.86 3.29 6.12
N SER A 191 -4.22 4.53 6.43
CA SER A 191 -4.17 5.12 7.77
C SER A 191 -5.52 5.71 8.16
N ASP A 192 -5.63 6.28 9.34
CA ASP A 192 -6.79 6.99 9.86
C ASP A 192 -6.87 8.46 9.38
N PHE A 193 -5.97 8.89 8.51
CA PHE A 193 -5.95 10.23 7.92
C PHE A 193 -6.02 10.16 6.39
N ASP A 194 -6.58 11.21 5.77
CA ASP A 194 -6.87 11.24 4.33
C ASP A 194 -5.62 11.42 3.45
N GLY A 195 -4.52 11.82 4.03
CA GLY A 195 -3.25 12.13 3.36
C GLY A 195 -2.55 13.28 4.06
N ILE A 196 -1.63 13.94 3.36
CA ILE A 196 -0.83 15.03 3.90
C ILE A 196 -1.46 16.38 3.55
N GLU A 197 -1.70 17.20 4.56
CA GLU A 197 -2.24 18.55 4.36
C GLU A 197 -1.13 19.59 4.29
N SER A 198 -1.35 20.60 3.47
CA SER A 198 -0.55 21.83 3.48
C SER A 198 -0.85 22.66 4.72
N ARG A 199 -0.02 23.69 4.99
CA ARG A 199 -0.25 24.63 6.09
C ARG A 199 -1.62 25.32 6.05
N ASP A 200 -2.22 25.41 4.88
CA ASP A 200 -3.54 26.00 4.67
C ASP A 200 -4.69 24.98 4.81
N GLY A 201 -4.41 23.76 5.30
CA GLY A 201 -5.39 22.68 5.49
C GLY A 201 -5.91 22.06 4.19
N LYS A 202 -5.17 22.20 3.09
CA LYS A 202 -5.52 21.56 1.81
C LYS A 202 -4.74 20.28 1.63
N LEU A 203 -5.42 19.22 1.23
CA LEU A 203 -4.79 17.95 0.90
C LEU A 203 -3.80 18.13 -0.25
N GLN A 204 -2.56 17.72 -0.04
CA GLN A 204 -1.52 17.69 -1.05
C GLN A 204 -1.60 16.34 -1.80
N ARG A 205 -2.18 16.38 -2.99
CA ARG A 205 -2.41 15.19 -3.82
C ARG A 205 -1.13 14.50 -4.27
N GLN A 206 -0.06 15.29 -4.41
CA GLN A 206 1.21 14.81 -4.89
C GLN A 206 2.36 15.55 -4.22
N LEU A 207 3.39 14.79 -3.85
CA LEU A 207 4.64 15.30 -3.29
C LEU A 207 5.80 14.55 -3.94
N THR A 208 6.86 15.29 -4.28
CA THR A 208 8.16 14.66 -4.49
C THR A 208 8.73 14.20 -3.14
N VAL A 209 9.67 13.26 -3.15
CA VAL A 209 10.35 12.81 -1.92
C VAL A 209 10.96 14.00 -1.17
N ASP A 210 11.57 14.94 -1.89
CA ASP A 210 12.17 16.15 -1.27
C ASP A 210 11.12 17.06 -0.65
N ALA A 211 9.99 17.28 -1.32
CA ALA A 211 8.88 18.06 -0.78
C ALA A 211 8.24 17.36 0.44
N ALA A 212 8.07 16.05 0.37
CA ALA A 212 7.56 15.24 1.47
C ALA A 212 8.43 15.35 2.73
N ARG A 213 9.75 15.32 2.57
CA ARG A 213 10.69 15.51 3.69
C ARG A 213 10.59 16.89 4.35
N GLN A 214 10.29 17.95 3.58
CA GLN A 214 10.07 19.28 4.15
C GLN A 214 8.80 19.36 5.01
N VAL A 215 7.79 18.58 4.69
CA VAL A 215 6.53 18.51 5.45
C VAL A 215 6.67 17.77 6.77
N LEU A 216 7.68 16.89 6.92
CA LEU A 216 7.91 16.13 8.16
C LEU A 216 7.99 17.00 9.42
N GLU A 217 8.47 18.25 9.31
CA GLU A 217 8.58 19.17 10.46
C GLU A 217 7.22 19.57 11.05
N THR A 218 6.18 19.60 10.23
CA THR A 218 4.84 20.08 10.61
C THR A 218 3.79 18.98 10.76
N ALA A 219 4.07 17.79 10.26
CA ALA A 219 3.17 16.64 10.32
C ALA A 219 3.04 16.10 11.76
N ASP A 220 1.92 15.49 12.10
CA ASP A 220 1.75 14.75 13.34
C ASP A 220 2.60 13.46 13.37
N GLN A 221 2.64 12.75 14.50
CA GLN A 221 3.50 11.59 14.65
C GLN A 221 3.12 10.45 13.69
N GLY A 222 1.83 10.15 13.50
CA GLY A 222 1.36 9.09 12.61
C GLY A 222 1.64 9.42 11.15
N GLN A 223 1.41 10.65 10.75
CA GLN A 223 1.74 11.17 9.42
C GLN A 223 3.26 11.15 9.16
N LYS A 224 4.07 11.56 10.15
CA LYS A 224 5.55 11.52 10.05
C LYS A 224 6.06 10.12 9.76
N GLU A 225 5.62 9.14 10.54
CA GLU A 225 6.04 7.76 10.39
C GLU A 225 5.67 7.19 9.01
N ALA A 226 4.42 7.40 8.58
CA ALA A 226 3.96 6.95 7.28
C ALA A 226 4.68 7.67 6.12
N LEU A 227 4.91 8.96 6.25
CA LEU A 227 5.61 9.77 5.25
C LEU A 227 7.09 9.39 5.15
N MET A 228 7.76 9.14 6.28
CA MET A 228 9.13 8.63 6.30
C MET A 228 9.23 7.29 5.57
N LEU A 229 8.34 6.34 5.89
CA LEU A 229 8.31 5.06 5.18
C LEU A 229 8.09 5.24 3.68
N ALA A 230 7.16 6.11 3.28
CA ALA A 230 6.87 6.38 1.87
C ALA A 230 8.10 6.94 1.13
N CYS A 231 8.82 7.89 1.75
CA CYS A 231 10.07 8.44 1.20
C CYS A 231 11.16 7.35 1.11
N ASP A 232 11.38 6.59 2.18
CA ASP A 232 12.41 5.54 2.24
C ASP A 232 12.13 4.42 1.23
N ALA A 233 10.86 4.10 1.00
CA ALA A 233 10.45 3.14 -0.02
C ALA A 233 10.79 3.64 -1.42
N CYS A 234 10.47 4.91 -1.71
CA CYS A 234 10.80 5.55 -2.99
C CYS A 234 12.31 5.61 -3.23
N ASP A 235 13.11 6.03 -2.23
CA ASP A 235 14.57 6.03 -2.32
C ASP A 235 15.16 4.63 -2.53
N SER A 236 14.45 3.60 -2.06
CA SER A 236 14.87 2.21 -2.21
C SER A 236 14.38 1.56 -3.52
N GLY A 237 13.78 2.33 -4.42
CA GLY A 237 13.39 1.90 -5.76
C GLY A 237 11.91 1.54 -5.94
N VAL A 238 11.04 1.77 -4.94
CA VAL A 238 9.58 1.69 -5.14
C VAL A 238 9.15 2.94 -5.91
N PRO A 239 8.60 2.83 -7.13
CA PRO A 239 8.34 4.02 -7.95
C PRO A 239 7.33 4.98 -7.36
N ARG A 240 6.36 4.47 -6.58
CA ARG A 240 5.26 5.26 -6.02
C ARG A 240 4.82 4.74 -4.66
N SER A 241 4.65 5.65 -3.72
CA SER A 241 4.04 5.38 -2.43
C SER A 241 2.81 6.25 -2.26
N HIS A 242 1.73 5.69 -1.71
CA HIS A 242 0.46 6.38 -1.52
C HIS A 242 0.06 6.36 -0.06
N LEU A 243 -0.42 7.48 0.45
CA LEU A 243 -1.01 7.62 1.78
C LEU A 243 -2.50 7.87 1.60
N ILE A 244 -3.36 6.99 2.09
CA ILE A 244 -4.81 7.09 1.95
C ILE A 244 -5.52 6.69 3.25
N SER A 245 -6.75 7.19 3.43
CA SER A 245 -7.59 6.79 4.54
C SER A 245 -8.24 5.42 4.31
N TYR A 246 -8.23 4.57 5.33
CA TYR A 246 -9.01 3.33 5.30
C TYR A 246 -10.51 3.56 5.55
N ALA A 247 -10.89 4.70 6.10
CA ALA A 247 -12.29 5.05 6.36
C ALA A 247 -13.06 5.53 5.12
N LEU A 248 -12.37 5.78 3.99
CA LEU A 248 -13.00 6.26 2.76
C LEU A 248 -13.50 5.09 1.91
N ASP A 249 -14.80 5.03 1.68
CA ASP A 249 -15.42 4.04 0.79
C ASP A 249 -14.93 4.17 -0.66
N GLY A 250 -14.46 3.05 -1.21
CA GLY A 250 -13.83 3.00 -2.54
C GLY A 250 -12.49 3.72 -2.61
N GLY A 251 -11.82 3.90 -1.46
CA GLY A 251 -10.57 4.65 -1.34
C GLY A 251 -9.47 4.12 -2.26
N LEU A 252 -9.20 2.82 -2.23
CA LEU A 252 -8.20 2.19 -3.07
C LEU A 252 -8.50 2.34 -4.56
N LEU A 253 -9.76 2.16 -4.94
CA LEU A 253 -10.17 2.26 -6.35
C LEU A 253 -10.08 3.70 -6.85
N LYS A 254 -10.52 4.67 -6.07
CA LYS A 254 -10.43 6.09 -6.43
C LYS A 254 -8.98 6.53 -6.54
N GLU A 255 -8.10 6.08 -5.64
CA GLU A 255 -6.68 6.44 -5.70
C GLU A 255 -5.98 5.88 -6.93
N LEU A 256 -6.24 4.62 -7.29
CA LEU A 256 -5.47 3.94 -8.33
C LEU A 256 -6.12 3.99 -9.72
N TYR A 257 -7.43 4.17 -9.81
CA TYR A 257 -8.16 4.05 -11.06
C TYR A 257 -8.85 5.34 -11.49
N THR A 258 -8.51 6.48 -10.86
CA THR A 258 -8.94 7.81 -11.30
C THR A 258 -7.73 8.72 -11.53
N HIS A 259 -7.94 9.81 -12.28
CA HIS A 259 -6.88 10.77 -12.61
C HIS A 259 -6.36 11.51 -11.37
N ASP A 260 -7.25 11.98 -10.51
CA ASP A 260 -6.88 12.92 -9.43
C ASP A 260 -6.49 12.21 -8.13
N GLY A 261 -6.80 10.90 -8.00
CA GLY A 261 -6.65 10.19 -6.73
C GLY A 261 -7.48 10.80 -5.60
N ILE A 262 -7.30 10.33 -4.38
CA ILE A 262 -7.97 10.89 -3.19
C ILE A 262 -7.02 11.13 -2.02
N GLY A 263 -5.86 10.49 -2.03
CA GLY A 263 -4.84 10.56 -1.00
C GLY A 263 -3.67 11.47 -1.37
N THR A 264 -2.50 11.13 -0.85
CA THR A 264 -1.22 11.76 -1.20
C THR A 264 -0.31 10.74 -1.87
N LEU A 265 0.05 10.99 -3.11
CA LEU A 265 1.07 10.26 -3.86
C LEU A 265 2.45 10.83 -3.53
N ILE A 266 3.42 9.98 -3.20
CA ILE A 266 4.84 10.31 -3.08
C ILE A 266 5.61 9.61 -4.19
N SER A 267 6.45 10.33 -4.92
CA SER A 267 7.28 9.80 -6.00
C SER A 267 8.65 10.47 -6.03
N PRO A 268 9.70 9.80 -6.58
CA PRO A 268 11.03 10.40 -6.70
C PRO A 268 11.03 11.69 -7.54
N ASP A 269 10.29 11.67 -8.64
CA ASP A 269 10.19 12.77 -9.60
C ASP A 269 8.79 13.38 -9.59
N GLU A 270 8.66 14.62 -10.09
CA GLU A 270 7.34 15.19 -10.36
C GLU A 270 6.59 14.29 -11.35
N TYR A 271 5.39 13.87 -10.96
CA TYR A 271 4.54 13.07 -11.82
C TYR A 271 4.11 13.92 -13.02
N GLU A 272 4.45 13.50 -14.23
CA GLU A 272 3.97 14.13 -15.45
C GLU A 272 2.43 14.06 -15.48
N GLN A 273 1.79 15.17 -15.21
CA GLN A 273 0.34 15.28 -15.32
C GLN A 273 -0.03 15.33 -16.81
N ILE A 274 -0.79 14.36 -17.29
CA ILE A 274 -1.48 14.47 -18.56
C ILE A 274 -2.61 15.49 -18.34
N LYS A 275 -2.34 16.74 -18.60
CA LYS A 275 -3.34 17.81 -18.61
C LYS A 275 -3.79 18.11 -20.04
N GLY A 276 -5.01 18.64 -20.18
CA GLY A 276 -5.43 19.20 -21.47
C GLY A 276 -4.45 20.27 -21.91
N ALA A 277 -4.00 20.22 -23.19
CA ALA A 277 -3.04 21.17 -23.72
C ALA A 277 -3.63 22.59 -23.72
N GLU A 278 -2.91 23.53 -23.15
CA GLU A 278 -3.24 24.95 -23.18
C GLU A 278 -2.39 25.68 -24.23
N ALA A 279 -2.79 26.91 -24.59
CA ALA A 279 -2.10 27.67 -25.64
C ALA A 279 -0.60 27.90 -25.37
N HIS A 280 -0.18 27.93 -24.12
CA HIS A 280 1.23 28.09 -23.73
C HIS A 280 2.05 26.79 -23.87
N ASP A 281 1.40 25.61 -23.94
CA ASP A 281 2.06 24.31 -24.10
C ASP A 281 2.41 24.03 -25.59
N LEU A 282 1.87 24.83 -26.52
CA LEU A 282 1.96 24.58 -27.97
C LEU A 282 3.41 24.44 -28.47
N ALA A 283 4.32 25.25 -27.94
CA ALA A 283 5.73 25.19 -28.34
C ALA A 283 6.39 23.86 -27.94
N GLY A 284 6.15 23.40 -26.71
CA GLY A 284 6.66 22.12 -26.22
C GLY A 284 6.04 20.92 -26.95
N ILE A 285 4.74 20.97 -27.25
CA ILE A 285 4.05 19.93 -28.01
C ILE A 285 4.64 19.82 -29.42
N LEU A 286 4.89 20.95 -30.09
CA LEU A 286 5.49 20.96 -31.43
C LEU A 286 6.94 20.42 -31.43
N GLU A 287 7.71 20.67 -30.38
CA GLU A 287 9.04 20.06 -30.21
C GLU A 287 8.99 18.55 -30.03
N LEU A 288 8.03 18.03 -29.29
CA LEU A 288 7.83 16.58 -29.10
C LEU A 288 7.34 15.88 -30.38
N ILE A 289 6.51 16.54 -31.17
CA ILE A 289 5.93 15.98 -32.38
C ILE A 289 6.91 16.04 -33.58
N ARG A 290 7.78 17.04 -33.64
CA ARG A 290 8.72 17.26 -34.74
C ARG A 290 9.58 16.03 -35.13
N PRO A 291 10.17 15.25 -34.18
CA PRO A 291 10.90 14.04 -34.53
C PRO A 291 10.02 12.96 -35.17
N LEU A 292 8.76 12.86 -34.75
CA LEU A 292 7.79 11.89 -35.25
C LEU A 292 7.30 12.26 -36.68
N GLN A 293 7.14 13.56 -36.94
CA GLN A 293 6.87 14.07 -38.31
C GLN A 293 8.07 13.83 -39.24
N GLN A 294 9.29 14.12 -38.79
CA GLN A 294 10.52 13.85 -39.53
C GLN A 294 10.73 12.36 -39.86
N ALA A 295 10.27 11.49 -38.97
CA ALA A 295 10.29 10.03 -39.17
C ALA A 295 9.13 9.52 -40.03
N GLY A 296 8.21 10.39 -40.48
CA GLY A 296 7.04 10.00 -41.28
C GLY A 296 5.98 9.19 -40.56
N ILE A 297 5.99 9.25 -39.21
CA ILE A 297 5.04 8.52 -38.35
C ILE A 297 3.74 9.32 -38.19
N LEU A 298 3.83 10.65 -38.21
CA LEU A 298 2.70 11.57 -38.18
C LEU A 298 2.65 12.41 -39.48
N ALA A 299 1.43 12.63 -39.95
CA ALA A 299 1.20 13.56 -41.06
C ALA A 299 1.39 15.01 -40.60
N ASP A 300 1.77 15.88 -41.57
CA ASP A 300 1.94 17.32 -41.34
C ASP A 300 0.63 18.00 -40.91
#